data_f2b8030cb058611642fb71e6f892f570
#
_entry.id   f2b8030cb058611642fb71e6f892f570
#
_cell.length_a   1.000
_cell.length_b   1.000
_cell.length_c   1.000
_cell.angle_alpha   90.00
_cell.angle_beta   90.00
_cell.angle_gamma   90.00
#
_symmetry.space_group_name_H-M   'P 1'
#
loop_
_entity.id
_entity.type
_entity.pdbx_description
1 polymer ?
#
loop_
_entity_poly.entity_id
_entity_poly.type
_entity_poly.pdbx_seq_one_letter_code
_entity_poly.pdbx_strand_id
1 'polypeptide(L)'
;MKELKERIQKAGQVLGNGILKVDSFINHQVDPALMDACGREFAKRFANVGATKILTAEISGIAPAIATGLHLGLPVVYARKTKPITMPDQVYLTLAPSHTKGRMVELIVSPEYLANNEKVLIIDDFLASGATILGLVRLAEAAGSQIVGIGALIEKDFEGGREALKPVGVQVESLACIASLDNNTITFVE
;
A
#
# COMPACT_ATOMS: atom_id res chain seq x y z
N MET A 1 -3.93 13.59 5.70
CA MET A 1 -3.58 14.64 4.72
C MET A 1 -4.86 15.29 4.21
N LYS A 2 -4.97 16.63 4.32
CA LYS A 2 -6.21 17.38 4.02
C LYS A 2 -6.68 17.20 2.58
N GLU A 3 -5.80 17.41 1.63
CA GLU A 3 -6.13 17.35 0.20
C GLU A 3 -6.70 15.99 -0.25
N LEU A 4 -6.12 14.88 0.25
CA LEU A 4 -6.64 13.54 -0.01
C LEU A 4 -8.02 13.33 0.62
N LYS A 5 -8.23 13.78 1.88
CA LYS A 5 -9.54 13.69 2.56
C LYS A 5 -10.61 14.46 1.78
N GLU A 6 -10.30 15.67 1.31
CA GLU A 6 -11.22 16.49 0.49
C GLU A 6 -11.57 15.81 -0.84
N ARG A 7 -10.57 15.20 -1.52
CA ARG A 7 -10.81 14.44 -2.76
C ARG A 7 -11.68 13.22 -2.51
N ILE A 8 -11.44 12.47 -1.44
CA ILE A 8 -12.26 11.31 -1.05
C ILE A 8 -13.70 11.74 -0.78
N GLN A 9 -13.92 12.83 -0.04
CA GLN A 9 -15.27 13.34 0.22
C GLN A 9 -16.00 13.79 -1.04
N LYS A 10 -15.29 14.43 -1.97
CA LYS A 10 -15.89 14.99 -3.20
C LYS A 10 -16.19 13.92 -4.24
N ALA A 11 -15.36 12.90 -4.39
CA ALA A 11 -15.39 11.96 -5.51
C ALA A 11 -15.44 10.48 -5.09
N GLY A 12 -15.28 10.16 -3.82
CA GLY A 12 -15.45 8.82 -3.28
C GLY A 12 -16.93 8.43 -3.23
N GLN A 13 -17.22 7.16 -3.48
CA GLN A 13 -18.57 6.60 -3.42
C GLN A 13 -18.62 5.42 -2.47
N VAL A 14 -19.52 5.43 -1.51
CA VAL A 14 -19.77 4.29 -0.63
C VAL A 14 -20.73 3.33 -1.36
N LEU A 15 -20.30 2.07 -1.56
CA LEU A 15 -21.09 1.05 -2.24
C LEU A 15 -21.81 0.08 -1.29
N GLY A 16 -21.76 0.35 0.04
CA GLY A 16 -22.23 -0.57 1.08
C GLY A 16 -21.16 -1.58 1.50
N ASN A 17 -21.44 -2.34 2.56
CA ASN A 17 -20.55 -3.40 3.10
C ASN A 17 -19.09 -2.94 3.32
N GLY A 18 -18.88 -1.69 3.75
CA GLY A 18 -17.53 -1.15 3.97
C GLY A 18 -16.72 -0.89 2.69
N ILE A 19 -17.34 -0.92 1.50
CA ILE A 19 -16.64 -0.69 0.23
C ILE A 19 -16.65 0.81 -0.11
N LEU A 20 -15.46 1.37 -0.28
CA LEU A 20 -15.24 2.72 -0.80
C LEU A 20 -14.67 2.64 -2.22
N LYS A 21 -15.39 3.20 -3.18
CA LYS A 21 -14.95 3.33 -4.56
C LYS A 21 -14.24 4.66 -4.77
N VAL A 22 -12.99 4.60 -5.21
CA VAL A 22 -12.11 5.76 -5.50
C VAL A 22 -11.53 5.69 -6.91
N ASP A 23 -12.23 5.01 -7.82
CA ASP A 23 -11.78 4.68 -9.17
C ASP A 23 -11.44 5.90 -10.01
N SER A 24 -12.09 7.04 -9.75
CA SER A 24 -11.92 8.25 -10.56
C SER A 24 -10.60 9.01 -10.30
N PHE A 25 -9.81 8.61 -9.27
CA PHE A 25 -8.57 9.31 -8.93
C PHE A 25 -7.46 8.43 -8.35
N ILE A 26 -7.72 7.13 -8.04
CA ILE A 26 -6.70 6.18 -7.53
C ILE A 26 -6.70 4.87 -8.33
N ASN A 27 -7.84 4.14 -8.41
CA ASN A 27 -7.82 2.72 -8.72
C ASN A 27 -8.03 2.40 -10.21
N HIS A 28 -8.64 3.30 -10.99
CA HIS A 28 -8.86 3.11 -12.42
C HIS A 28 -8.32 4.29 -13.23
N GLN A 29 -8.73 5.50 -12.89
CA GLN A 29 -8.07 6.72 -13.30
C GLN A 29 -7.20 7.21 -12.14
N VAL A 30 -5.96 7.56 -12.43
CA VAL A 30 -5.03 8.14 -11.45
C VAL A 30 -4.96 9.64 -11.65
N ASP A 31 -5.08 10.41 -10.57
CA ASP A 31 -4.82 11.85 -10.56
C ASP A 31 -3.34 12.07 -10.24
N PRO A 32 -2.48 12.45 -11.23
CA PRO A 32 -1.04 12.54 -11.01
C PRO A 32 -0.64 13.62 -10.01
N ALA A 33 -1.37 14.74 -9.98
CA ALA A 33 -1.07 15.84 -9.07
C ALA A 33 -1.36 15.45 -7.61
N LEU A 34 -2.48 14.74 -7.38
CA LEU A 34 -2.82 14.20 -6.07
C LEU A 34 -1.79 13.14 -5.64
N MET A 35 -1.36 12.25 -6.55
CA MET A 35 -0.34 11.25 -6.24
C MET A 35 1.01 11.88 -5.90
N ASP A 36 1.43 12.91 -6.64
CA ASP A 36 2.64 13.68 -6.31
C ASP A 36 2.57 14.29 -4.90
N ALA A 37 1.46 14.92 -4.55
CA ALA A 37 1.25 15.48 -3.22
C ALA A 37 1.28 14.40 -2.12
N CYS A 38 0.66 13.23 -2.36
CA CYS A 38 0.71 12.08 -1.46
C CYS A 38 2.13 11.51 -1.31
N GLY A 39 2.86 11.36 -2.41
CA GLY A 39 4.24 10.89 -2.42
C GLY A 39 5.18 11.81 -1.65
N ARG A 40 5.01 13.13 -1.79
CA ARG A 40 5.75 14.13 -1.03
C ARG A 40 5.46 14.04 0.47
N GLU A 41 4.22 13.84 0.84
CA GLU A 41 3.84 13.69 2.25
C GLU A 41 4.41 12.39 2.85
N PHE A 42 4.37 11.26 2.12
CA PHE A 42 5.03 10.04 2.57
C PHE A 42 6.55 10.21 2.68
N ALA A 43 7.19 10.84 1.69
CA ALA A 43 8.62 11.11 1.73
C ALA A 43 9.02 11.93 2.96
N LYS A 44 8.19 12.91 3.35
CA LYS A 44 8.39 13.68 4.58
C LYS A 44 8.27 12.81 5.84
N ARG A 45 7.23 11.96 5.92
CA ARG A 45 6.98 11.12 7.10
C ARG A 45 8.03 10.03 7.29
N PHE A 46 8.56 9.51 6.19
CA PHE A 46 9.55 8.43 6.18
C PHE A 46 10.98 8.89 5.89
N ALA A 47 11.26 10.19 5.96
CA ALA A 47 12.59 10.76 5.64
C ALA A 47 13.74 10.12 6.42
N ASN A 48 13.49 9.68 7.65
CA ASN A 48 14.53 9.23 8.59
C ASN A 48 14.56 7.70 8.80
N VAL A 49 13.74 6.92 8.08
CA VAL A 49 13.72 5.46 8.28
C VAL A 49 14.86 4.74 7.57
N GLY A 50 15.60 5.44 6.71
CA GLY A 50 16.76 4.90 6.00
C GLY A 50 16.39 3.85 4.96
N ALA A 51 15.23 3.93 4.35
CA ALA A 51 14.80 3.01 3.30
C ALA A 51 15.76 3.03 2.10
N THR A 52 15.99 1.88 1.49
CA THR A 52 16.77 1.71 0.26
C THR A 52 15.91 1.32 -0.93
N LYS A 53 14.68 0.86 -0.66
CA LYS A 53 13.74 0.36 -1.66
C LYS A 53 12.30 0.51 -1.20
N ILE A 54 11.40 0.74 -2.15
CA ILE A 54 9.96 0.71 -1.90
C ILE A 54 9.39 -0.60 -2.46
N LEU A 55 8.52 -1.24 -1.70
CA LEU A 55 7.75 -2.42 -2.10
C LEU A 55 6.25 -2.11 -2.05
N THR A 56 5.54 -2.54 -3.08
CA THR A 56 4.08 -2.42 -3.17
C THR A 56 3.47 -3.66 -3.82
N ALA A 57 2.16 -3.70 -3.97
CA ALA A 57 1.46 -4.73 -4.74
C ALA A 57 0.78 -4.13 -6.00
N GLU A 58 0.79 -4.89 -7.10
CA GLU A 58 -0.03 -4.49 -8.25
C GLU A 58 -1.52 -4.54 -7.89
N ILE A 59 -2.37 -3.61 -8.39
CA ILE A 59 -2.06 -2.57 -9.35
C ILE A 59 -2.06 -1.19 -8.70
N SER A 60 -3.03 -0.91 -7.81
CA SER A 60 -3.34 0.44 -7.34
C SER A 60 -2.27 1.04 -6.42
N GLY A 61 -1.50 0.19 -5.72
CA GLY A 61 -0.38 0.63 -4.89
C GLY A 61 0.82 1.18 -5.69
N ILE A 62 0.89 0.88 -7.01
CA ILE A 62 2.02 1.33 -7.85
C ILE A 62 2.09 2.85 -7.96
N ALA A 63 0.96 3.52 -8.14
CA ALA A 63 0.95 4.97 -8.30
C ALA A 63 1.50 5.73 -7.08
N PRO A 64 1.01 5.51 -5.84
CA PRO A 64 1.58 6.16 -4.65
C PRO A 64 3.01 5.71 -4.36
N ALA A 65 3.38 4.45 -4.66
CA ALA A 65 4.74 3.97 -4.48
C ALA A 65 5.72 4.70 -5.41
N ILE A 66 5.39 4.86 -6.70
CA ILE A 66 6.21 5.63 -7.66
C ILE A 66 6.34 7.08 -7.22
N ALA A 67 5.24 7.73 -6.84
CA ALA A 67 5.27 9.11 -6.37
C ALA A 67 6.17 9.27 -5.13
N THR A 68 6.09 8.34 -4.17
CA THR A 68 6.96 8.33 -2.99
C THR A 68 8.43 8.08 -3.37
N GLY A 69 8.68 7.12 -4.27
CA GLY A 69 10.01 6.80 -4.76
C GLY A 69 10.68 7.98 -5.47
N LEU A 70 9.92 8.76 -6.23
CA LEU A 70 10.41 9.97 -6.89
C LEU A 70 10.96 10.98 -5.87
N HIS A 71 10.24 11.21 -4.76
CA HIS A 71 10.63 12.17 -3.73
C HIS A 71 11.74 11.66 -2.78
N LEU A 72 11.87 10.34 -2.61
CA LEU A 72 12.93 9.72 -1.80
C LEU A 72 14.17 9.34 -2.62
N GLY A 73 14.10 9.37 -3.97
CA GLY A 73 15.17 8.89 -4.83
C GLY A 73 15.34 7.36 -4.77
N LEU A 74 14.26 6.60 -4.54
CA LEU A 74 14.31 5.16 -4.32
C LEU A 74 13.67 4.38 -5.46
N PRO A 75 14.24 3.20 -5.83
CA PRO A 75 13.60 2.30 -6.75
C PRO A 75 12.33 1.68 -6.13
N VAL A 76 11.37 1.37 -7.00
CA VAL A 76 10.09 0.77 -6.62
C VAL A 76 9.99 -0.63 -7.21
N VAL A 77 9.73 -1.61 -6.37
CA VAL A 77 9.41 -3.00 -6.75
C VAL A 77 7.94 -3.25 -6.43
N TYR A 78 7.23 -3.89 -7.34
CA TYR A 78 5.85 -4.30 -7.08
C TYR A 78 5.69 -5.82 -7.18
N ALA A 79 5.04 -6.38 -6.17
CA ALA A 79 4.64 -7.78 -6.18
C ALA A 79 3.57 -8.01 -7.24
N ARG A 80 3.81 -9.04 -8.09
CA ARG A 80 2.91 -9.44 -9.17
C ARG A 80 1.87 -10.45 -8.65
N LYS A 81 0.66 -10.40 -9.20
CA LYS A 81 -0.41 -11.39 -8.93
C LYS A 81 -0.40 -12.56 -9.93
N THR A 82 0.46 -12.46 -10.93
CA THR A 82 0.68 -13.49 -11.94
C THR A 82 2.14 -13.48 -12.36
N LYS A 83 2.79 -14.64 -12.38
CA LYS A 83 4.18 -14.79 -12.79
C LYS A 83 4.31 -14.54 -14.30
N PRO A 84 5.03 -13.49 -14.74
CA PRO A 84 5.29 -13.28 -16.15
C PRO A 84 6.37 -14.24 -16.65
N ILE A 85 6.39 -14.50 -17.96
CA ILE A 85 7.38 -15.38 -18.60
C ILE A 85 8.82 -14.86 -18.45
N THR A 86 9.00 -13.57 -18.23
CA THR A 86 10.31 -12.92 -18.05
C THR A 86 10.87 -13.06 -16.62
N MET A 87 10.09 -13.59 -15.67
CA MET A 87 10.53 -13.78 -14.30
C MET A 87 11.26 -15.11 -14.16
N PRO A 88 12.36 -15.21 -13.38
CA PRO A 88 13.10 -16.45 -13.19
C PRO A 88 12.23 -17.55 -12.55
N ASP A 89 12.69 -18.82 -12.65
CA ASP A 89 11.94 -19.95 -12.08
C ASP A 89 11.83 -19.87 -10.57
N GLN A 90 12.89 -19.48 -9.89
CA GLN A 90 12.89 -19.23 -8.46
C GLN A 90 12.37 -17.84 -8.17
N VAL A 91 11.36 -17.75 -7.33
CA VAL A 91 10.71 -16.49 -6.92
C VAL A 91 10.38 -16.51 -5.44
N TYR A 92 10.26 -15.34 -4.84
CA TYR A 92 9.57 -15.21 -3.55
C TYR A 92 8.07 -15.18 -3.82
N LEU A 93 7.33 -16.07 -3.15
CA LEU A 93 5.89 -16.20 -3.31
C LEU A 93 5.20 -16.29 -1.96
N THR A 94 4.10 -15.59 -1.80
CA THR A 94 3.18 -15.74 -0.68
C THR A 94 1.73 -15.66 -1.16
N LEU A 95 0.81 -16.11 -0.31
CA LEU A 95 -0.62 -15.97 -0.54
C LEU A 95 -1.20 -14.87 0.36
N ALA A 96 -2.06 -14.05 -0.19
CA ALA A 96 -2.83 -13.06 0.56
C ALA A 96 -4.31 -13.12 0.16
N PRO A 97 -5.26 -12.96 1.10
CA PRO A 97 -6.66 -12.85 0.74
C PRO A 97 -6.91 -11.56 -0.04
N SER A 98 -7.68 -11.66 -1.12
CA SER A 98 -8.09 -10.49 -1.90
C SER A 98 -9.43 -9.99 -1.41
N HIS A 99 -9.49 -8.76 -0.92
CA HIS A 99 -10.73 -8.10 -0.48
C HIS A 99 -11.78 -8.00 -1.60
N THR A 100 -11.33 -7.74 -2.83
CA THR A 100 -12.24 -7.52 -3.97
C THR A 100 -12.66 -8.80 -4.69
N LYS A 101 -11.89 -9.89 -4.53
CA LYS A 101 -12.14 -11.15 -5.28
C LYS A 101 -12.65 -12.29 -4.40
N GLY A 102 -12.70 -12.12 -3.07
CA GLY A 102 -13.15 -13.15 -2.13
C GLY A 102 -12.34 -14.46 -2.19
N ARG A 103 -11.10 -14.42 -2.71
CA ARG A 103 -10.20 -15.57 -2.88
C ARG A 103 -8.77 -15.23 -2.52
N MET A 104 -7.97 -16.25 -2.24
CA MET A 104 -6.53 -16.10 -2.11
C MET A 104 -5.91 -15.70 -3.45
N VAL A 105 -4.98 -14.77 -3.42
CA VAL A 105 -4.17 -14.36 -4.57
C VAL A 105 -2.70 -14.53 -4.25
N GLU A 106 -1.93 -14.88 -5.25
CA GLU A 106 -0.48 -14.91 -5.15
C GLU A 106 0.09 -13.49 -5.16
N LEU A 107 1.14 -13.30 -4.36
CA LEU A 107 2.02 -12.15 -4.45
C LEU A 107 3.43 -12.68 -4.73
N ILE A 108 4.02 -12.25 -5.84
CA ILE A 108 5.25 -12.81 -6.39
C ILE A 108 6.25 -11.68 -6.64
N VAL A 109 7.49 -11.86 -6.17
CA VAL A 109 8.61 -10.94 -6.43
C VAL A 109 9.84 -11.74 -6.91
N SER A 110 10.55 -11.21 -7.90
CA SER A 110 11.84 -11.76 -8.34
C SER A 110 12.94 -11.46 -7.33
N PRO A 111 13.80 -12.46 -6.99
CA PRO A 111 14.99 -12.24 -6.18
C PRO A 111 15.99 -11.24 -6.79
N GLU A 112 15.91 -11.00 -8.10
CA GLU A 112 16.75 -10.02 -8.80
C GLU A 112 16.50 -8.58 -8.33
N TYR A 113 15.27 -8.28 -7.85
CA TYR A 113 14.85 -6.93 -7.49
C TYR A 113 14.57 -6.74 -6.00
N LEU A 114 14.57 -7.81 -5.22
CA LEU A 114 14.43 -7.78 -3.77
C LEU A 114 15.53 -8.64 -3.14
N ALA A 115 16.61 -7.98 -2.76
CA ALA A 115 17.84 -8.65 -2.29
C ALA A 115 17.91 -8.68 -0.76
N ASN A 116 18.81 -9.52 -0.25
CA ASN A 116 19.16 -9.57 1.18
C ASN A 116 19.72 -8.21 1.67
N ASN A 117 19.44 -7.87 2.92
CA ASN A 117 19.87 -6.64 3.60
C ASN A 117 19.29 -5.31 3.04
N GLU A 118 18.28 -5.36 2.20
CA GLU A 118 17.55 -4.16 1.80
C GLU A 118 16.71 -3.62 2.97
N LYS A 119 16.58 -2.30 3.06
CA LYS A 119 15.67 -1.61 3.98
C LYS A 119 14.43 -1.20 3.21
N VAL A 120 13.35 -1.94 3.40
CA VAL A 120 12.14 -1.86 2.59
C VAL A 120 11.09 -0.98 3.25
N LEU A 121 10.65 0.06 2.54
CA LEU A 121 9.46 0.82 2.84
C LEU A 121 8.28 0.26 2.03
N ILE A 122 7.23 -0.19 2.69
CA ILE A 122 6.00 -0.63 2.01
C ILE A 122 5.08 0.57 1.82
N ILE A 123 4.60 0.78 0.58
CA ILE A 123 3.60 1.80 0.24
C ILE A 123 2.46 1.12 -0.53
N ASP A 124 1.22 1.32 -0.08
CA ASP A 124 0.04 0.74 -0.74
C ASP A 124 -1.10 1.76 -0.83
N ASP A 125 -2.15 1.44 -1.59
CA ASP A 125 -3.33 2.30 -1.73
C ASP A 125 -4.27 2.19 -0.51
N PHE A 126 -4.55 0.98 -0.01
CA PHE A 126 -5.44 0.74 1.12
C PHE A 126 -4.80 -0.09 2.23
N LEU A 127 -5.01 0.34 3.46
CA LEU A 127 -4.90 -0.48 4.66
C LEU A 127 -6.32 -0.79 5.17
N ALA A 128 -6.81 -1.97 4.83
CA ALA A 128 -8.09 -2.51 5.29
C ALA A 128 -7.82 -3.54 6.41
N SER A 129 -7.90 -4.83 6.16
CA SER A 129 -7.52 -5.87 7.14
C SER A 129 -6.00 -6.03 7.33
N GLY A 130 -5.18 -5.39 6.50
CA GLY A 130 -3.72 -5.52 6.52
C GLY A 130 -3.18 -6.76 5.79
N ALA A 131 -4.03 -7.61 5.26
CA ALA A 131 -3.62 -8.90 4.70
C ALA A 131 -2.65 -8.81 3.51
N THR A 132 -2.85 -7.85 2.59
CA THR A 132 -1.93 -7.60 1.46
C THR A 132 -0.58 -7.11 1.98
N ILE A 133 -0.58 -6.14 2.89
CA ILE A 133 0.63 -5.57 3.47
C ILE A 133 1.42 -6.64 4.24
N LEU A 134 0.76 -7.49 5.03
CA LEU A 134 1.41 -8.65 5.68
C LEU A 134 1.97 -9.64 4.66
N GLY A 135 1.33 -9.79 3.51
CA GLY A 135 1.89 -10.55 2.38
C GLY A 135 3.21 -9.93 1.88
N LEU A 136 3.26 -8.61 1.71
CA LEU A 136 4.48 -7.90 1.31
C LEU A 136 5.58 -8.00 2.38
N VAL A 137 5.21 -7.96 3.67
CA VAL A 137 6.14 -8.18 4.79
C VAL A 137 6.79 -9.57 4.67
N ARG A 138 5.98 -10.63 4.49
CA ARG A 138 6.51 -12.00 4.33
C ARG A 138 7.43 -12.15 3.12
N LEU A 139 7.13 -11.46 2.00
CA LEU A 139 8.04 -11.46 0.82
C LEU A 139 9.38 -10.81 1.14
N ALA A 140 9.37 -9.67 1.83
CA ALA A 140 10.60 -8.98 2.22
C ALA A 140 11.43 -9.81 3.22
N GLU A 141 10.78 -10.44 4.21
CA GLU A 141 11.41 -11.34 5.16
C GLU A 141 12.03 -12.56 4.46
N ALA A 142 11.30 -13.18 3.52
CA ALA A 142 11.81 -14.29 2.71
C ALA A 142 13.04 -13.92 1.88
N ALA A 143 13.13 -12.64 1.46
CA ALA A 143 14.30 -12.10 0.77
C ALA A 143 15.45 -11.73 1.71
N GLY A 144 15.28 -11.84 3.04
CA GLY A 144 16.26 -11.37 4.02
C GLY A 144 16.34 -9.86 4.14
N SER A 145 15.30 -9.14 3.71
CA SER A 145 15.19 -7.68 3.82
C SER A 145 14.53 -7.29 5.14
N GLN A 146 14.80 -6.07 5.59
CA GLN A 146 14.20 -5.48 6.78
C GLN A 146 13.09 -4.49 6.40
N ILE A 147 11.91 -4.63 6.98
CA ILE A 147 10.88 -3.59 6.87
C ILE A 147 11.27 -2.42 7.78
N VAL A 148 11.21 -1.19 7.24
CA VAL A 148 11.55 0.04 7.97
C VAL A 148 10.40 1.02 8.09
N GLY A 149 9.30 0.77 7.40
CA GLY A 149 8.07 1.57 7.49
C GLY A 149 6.97 1.04 6.60
N ILE A 150 5.75 1.43 6.88
CA ILE A 150 4.55 1.05 6.12
C ILE A 150 3.67 2.29 5.93
N GLY A 151 3.31 2.60 4.69
CA GLY A 151 2.41 3.70 4.32
C GLY A 151 1.22 3.22 3.52
N ALA A 152 0.03 3.78 3.79
CA ALA A 152 -1.17 3.58 2.98
C ALA A 152 -1.83 4.92 2.66
N LEU A 153 -2.37 5.10 1.45
CA LEU A 153 -3.13 6.30 1.13
C LEU A 153 -4.38 6.39 2.03
N ILE A 154 -5.14 5.32 2.08
CA ILE A 154 -6.43 5.25 2.77
C ILE A 154 -6.41 4.07 3.75
N GLU A 155 -6.68 4.36 5.01
CA GLU A 155 -6.90 3.34 6.05
C GLU A 155 -8.39 3.27 6.39
N LYS A 156 -8.90 2.06 6.52
CA LYS A 156 -10.23 1.78 7.09
C LYS A 156 -10.03 1.26 8.51
N ASP A 157 -10.07 2.15 9.48
CA ASP A 157 -9.80 1.86 10.89
C ASP A 157 -10.65 0.70 11.43
N PHE A 158 -11.91 0.65 11.01
CA PHE A 158 -12.89 -0.38 11.41
C PHE A 158 -12.59 -1.80 10.88
N GLU A 159 -11.62 -1.99 9.99
CA GLU A 159 -11.21 -3.30 9.48
C GLU A 159 -10.01 -3.90 10.23
N GLY A 160 -9.42 -3.17 11.19
CA GLY A 160 -8.42 -3.69 12.12
C GLY A 160 -7.02 -3.94 11.55
N GLY A 161 -6.73 -3.45 10.34
CA GLY A 161 -5.43 -3.69 9.71
C GLY A 161 -4.24 -3.10 10.47
N ARG A 162 -4.41 -1.94 11.10
CA ARG A 162 -3.37 -1.34 11.93
C ARG A 162 -2.99 -2.24 13.10
N GLU A 163 -3.97 -2.85 13.76
CA GLU A 163 -3.73 -3.82 14.84
C GLU A 163 -2.99 -5.06 14.32
N ALA A 164 -3.38 -5.57 13.15
CA ALA A 164 -2.72 -6.71 12.53
C ALA A 164 -1.26 -6.44 12.17
N LEU A 165 -0.88 -5.17 11.91
CA LEU A 165 0.48 -4.76 11.60
C LEU A 165 1.36 -4.48 12.82
N LYS A 166 0.81 -4.38 14.04
CA LYS A 166 1.60 -4.11 15.27
C LYS A 166 2.79 -5.04 15.47
N PRO A 167 2.69 -6.38 15.20
CA PRO A 167 3.82 -7.29 15.38
C PRO A 167 5.03 -6.99 14.49
N VAL A 168 4.84 -6.26 13.38
CA VAL A 168 5.95 -5.85 12.49
C VAL A 168 6.90 -4.86 13.19
N GLY A 169 6.39 -4.09 14.15
CA GLY A 169 7.19 -3.22 15.02
C GLY A 169 7.78 -2.00 14.33
N VAL A 170 7.18 -1.51 13.25
CA VAL A 170 7.64 -0.34 12.49
C VAL A 170 6.60 0.78 12.48
N GLN A 171 7.01 1.98 12.07
CA GLN A 171 6.11 3.10 11.85
C GLN A 171 5.09 2.76 10.76
N VAL A 172 3.79 2.96 11.06
CA VAL A 172 2.68 2.79 10.12
C VAL A 172 1.97 4.13 9.97
N GLU A 173 1.92 4.65 8.73
CA GLU A 173 1.34 5.94 8.39
C GLU A 173 0.21 5.79 7.37
N SER A 174 -0.88 6.51 7.61
CA SER A 174 -1.99 6.62 6.67
C SER A 174 -2.30 8.08 6.37
N LEU A 175 -2.51 8.42 5.09
CA LEU A 175 -2.75 9.81 4.71
C LEU A 175 -4.21 10.23 4.95
N ALA A 176 -5.14 9.27 4.87
CA ALA A 176 -6.54 9.44 5.24
C ALA A 176 -7.00 8.20 6.01
N CYS A 177 -7.44 8.40 7.25
CA CYS A 177 -7.98 7.32 8.08
C CYS A 177 -9.49 7.48 8.18
N ILE A 178 -10.24 6.47 7.74
CA ILE A 178 -11.70 6.43 7.71
C ILE A 178 -12.20 5.68 8.93
N ALA A 179 -12.99 6.36 9.74
CA ALA A 179 -13.61 5.80 10.95
C ALA A 179 -14.84 4.94 10.62
N SER A 180 -15.67 5.38 9.64
CA SER A 180 -16.84 4.61 9.19
C SER A 180 -17.26 4.98 7.77
N LEU A 181 -18.05 4.08 7.15
CA LEU A 181 -18.70 4.24 5.85
C LEU A 181 -20.24 4.01 5.98
N ASP A 182 -20.80 4.37 7.14
CA ASP A 182 -22.20 4.12 7.46
C ASP A 182 -23.13 5.11 6.75
N ASN A 183 -24.32 4.67 6.43
CA ASN A 183 -25.38 5.49 5.83
C ASN A 183 -24.90 6.27 4.59
N ASN A 184 -24.04 5.67 3.77
CA ASN A 184 -23.42 6.31 2.60
C ASN A 184 -22.61 7.58 2.93
N THR A 185 -22.16 7.71 4.19
CA THR A 185 -21.35 8.83 4.66
C THR A 185 -19.94 8.39 4.96
N ILE A 186 -18.95 9.18 4.53
CA ILE A 186 -17.55 8.94 4.80
C ILE A 186 -17.15 9.76 6.03
N THR A 187 -16.83 9.09 7.13
CA THR A 187 -16.37 9.74 8.36
C THR A 187 -14.89 9.45 8.57
N PHE A 188 -14.09 10.48 8.79
CA PHE A 188 -12.66 10.33 9.07
C PHE A 188 -12.41 10.29 10.58
N VAL A 189 -11.35 9.59 10.95
CA VAL A 189 -10.76 9.71 12.30
C VAL A 189 -10.21 11.12 12.47
N GLU A 190 -10.48 11.75 13.64
CA GLU A 190 -10.04 13.10 14.01
C GLU A 190 -8.52 13.22 14.15
#